data_4067e97e15ab7246f8110f9e97d2904d
#
_entry.id   4067e97e15ab7246f8110f9e97d2904d
#
_cell.length_a   1.000
_cell.length_b   1.000
_cell.length_c   1.000
_cell.angle_alpha   90.00
_cell.angle_beta   90.00
_cell.angle_gamma   90.00
#
_symmetry.space_group_name_H-M   'P 1'
#
loop_
_entity.id
_entity.type
_entity.pdbx_description
1 polymer ?
#
loop_
_entity_poly.entity_id
_entity_poly.type
_entity_poly.pdbx_seq_one_letter_code
_entity_poly.pdbx_strand_id
1 'polypeptide(L)'
;MTEQETLAAIACGIEVVKECRDKGYTLLATGEMGIGNTTTSAAVAAALTGLSVEQVTGKGAGLSEDGLKHKIDVIKRGLKLHSCADAFSALSAVGGLDIAGLCGVCIGAGMYRIPVVLDGVISVAAAFAAEQMVPGVKEYLIASHQSREPAAEFMMQKLGLNPVLYANLALGEGTGAVLMFSLLDTVGALYENKTTFSDIKVEQYTRF
;
A
#
# COMPACT_ATOMS: atom_id res chain seq x y z
N MET A 1 -8.15 -17.69 5.03
CA MET A 1 -7.30 -18.50 4.10
C MET A 1 -6.50 -19.50 4.90
N THR A 2 -6.12 -20.62 4.31
CA THR A 2 -5.09 -21.48 4.87
C THR A 2 -3.71 -20.84 4.72
N GLU A 3 -2.74 -21.29 5.51
CA GLU A 3 -1.35 -20.81 5.35
C GLU A 3 -0.79 -21.11 3.96
N GLN A 4 -1.15 -22.25 3.37
CA GLN A 4 -0.73 -22.63 2.02
C GLN A 4 -1.31 -21.69 0.94
N GLU A 5 -2.58 -21.33 1.05
CA GLU A 5 -3.21 -20.34 0.14
C GLU A 5 -2.57 -18.97 0.28
N THR A 6 -2.26 -18.54 1.51
CA THR A 6 -1.58 -17.28 1.78
C THR A 6 -0.18 -17.26 1.16
N LEU A 7 0.61 -18.31 1.37
CA LEU A 7 1.93 -18.45 0.76
C LEU A 7 1.87 -18.47 -0.77
N ALA A 8 0.91 -19.17 -1.35
CA ALA A 8 0.72 -19.25 -2.79
C ALA A 8 0.37 -17.85 -3.38
N ALA A 9 -0.49 -17.09 -2.70
CA ALA A 9 -0.84 -15.75 -3.13
C ALA A 9 0.36 -14.78 -3.06
N ILE A 10 1.13 -14.84 -1.97
CA ILE A 10 2.38 -14.06 -1.84
C ILE A 10 3.38 -14.44 -2.93
N ALA A 11 3.60 -15.74 -3.16
CA ALA A 11 4.51 -16.23 -4.19
C ALA A 11 4.09 -15.77 -5.59
N CYS A 12 2.77 -15.78 -5.88
CA CYS A 12 2.23 -15.25 -7.14
C CYS A 12 2.59 -13.76 -7.33
N GLY A 13 2.43 -12.92 -6.29
CA GLY A 13 2.79 -11.50 -6.35
C GLY A 13 4.28 -11.30 -6.62
N ILE A 14 5.16 -12.06 -5.98
CA ILE A 14 6.61 -12.03 -6.20
C ILE A 14 6.95 -12.40 -7.65
N GLU A 15 6.35 -13.49 -8.19
CA GLU A 15 6.62 -13.94 -9.55
C GLU A 15 6.16 -12.92 -10.60
N VAL A 16 5.01 -12.25 -10.39
CA VAL A 16 4.54 -11.17 -11.26
C VAL A 16 5.57 -10.04 -11.35
N VAL A 17 6.18 -9.63 -10.22
CA VAL A 17 7.23 -8.59 -10.24
C VAL A 17 8.46 -9.07 -10.99
N LYS A 18 8.86 -10.33 -10.81
CA LYS A 18 9.96 -10.94 -11.56
C LYS A 18 9.69 -10.93 -13.06
N GLU A 19 8.49 -11.35 -13.48
CA GLU A 19 8.10 -11.31 -14.89
C GLU A 19 8.13 -9.89 -15.47
N CYS A 20 7.67 -8.90 -14.71
CA CYS A 20 7.70 -7.50 -15.11
C CYS A 20 9.16 -7.04 -15.30
N ARG A 21 10.05 -7.36 -14.36
CA ARG A 21 11.48 -7.07 -14.48
C ARG A 21 12.08 -7.71 -15.73
N ASP A 22 11.80 -8.99 -15.96
CA ASP A 22 12.35 -9.75 -17.09
C ASP A 22 11.84 -9.20 -18.44
N LYS A 23 10.67 -8.54 -18.45
CA LYS A 23 10.13 -7.78 -19.58
C LYS A 23 10.67 -6.34 -19.69
N GLY A 24 11.54 -5.90 -18.78
CA GLY A 24 12.19 -4.59 -18.81
C GLY A 24 11.39 -3.45 -18.16
N TYR A 25 10.33 -3.73 -17.40
CA TYR A 25 9.65 -2.69 -16.62
C TYR A 25 10.54 -2.23 -15.46
N THR A 26 10.60 -0.91 -15.26
CA THR A 26 11.43 -0.25 -14.25
C THR A 26 10.64 0.41 -13.13
N LEU A 27 9.33 0.50 -13.27
CA LEU A 27 8.39 1.05 -12.30
C LEU A 27 7.06 0.32 -12.44
N LEU A 28 6.46 -0.03 -11.30
CA LEU A 28 5.16 -0.70 -11.26
C LEU A 28 4.16 0.14 -10.46
N ALA A 29 2.89 -0.12 -10.66
CA ALA A 29 1.80 0.42 -9.86
C ALA A 29 0.92 -0.70 -9.35
N THR A 30 0.42 -0.57 -8.14
CA THR A 30 -0.62 -1.46 -7.62
C THR A 30 -2.00 -0.95 -8.02
N GLY A 31 -2.89 -1.87 -8.26
CA GLY A 31 -4.32 -1.65 -8.43
C GLY A 31 -5.02 -2.94 -8.08
N GLU A 32 -6.25 -2.87 -7.64
CA GLU A 32 -7.01 -4.05 -7.25
C GLU A 32 -8.51 -3.80 -7.43
N MET A 33 -9.25 -4.89 -7.53
CA MET A 33 -10.70 -4.92 -7.50
C MET A 33 -11.15 -6.10 -6.64
N GLY A 34 -11.63 -5.80 -5.43
CA GLY A 34 -12.10 -6.81 -4.48
C GLY A 34 -13.25 -6.28 -3.65
N ILE A 35 -14.48 -6.75 -3.93
CA ILE A 35 -15.66 -6.31 -3.19
C ILE A 35 -15.54 -6.72 -1.72
N GLY A 36 -15.60 -5.71 -0.83
CA GLY A 36 -15.51 -5.92 0.62
C GLY A 36 -14.10 -5.90 1.19
N ASN A 37 -13.05 -5.75 0.39
CA ASN A 37 -11.66 -5.78 0.85
C ASN A 37 -11.23 -4.60 1.73
N THR A 38 -11.99 -3.51 1.79
CA THR A 38 -11.79 -2.50 2.83
C THR A 38 -12.08 -3.04 4.24
N THR A 39 -12.89 -4.11 4.36
CA THR A 39 -13.14 -4.80 5.63
C THR A 39 -11.91 -5.61 6.05
N THR A 40 -11.37 -6.42 5.16
CA THR A 40 -10.16 -7.21 5.42
C THR A 40 -8.93 -6.32 5.63
N SER A 41 -8.80 -5.22 4.87
CA SER A 41 -7.73 -4.23 5.09
C SER A 41 -7.81 -3.57 6.47
N ALA A 42 -9.01 -3.19 6.93
CA ALA A 42 -9.19 -2.64 8.28
C ALA A 42 -8.90 -3.69 9.36
N ALA A 43 -9.26 -4.96 9.13
CA ALA A 43 -8.94 -6.04 10.05
C ALA A 43 -7.43 -6.30 10.15
N VAL A 44 -6.71 -6.34 9.02
CA VAL A 44 -5.25 -6.44 8.98
C VAL A 44 -4.61 -5.23 9.66
N ALA A 45 -5.09 -4.01 9.36
CA ALA A 45 -4.59 -2.80 10.01
C ALA A 45 -4.75 -2.85 11.54
N ALA A 46 -5.93 -3.22 12.06
CA ALA A 46 -6.16 -3.36 13.49
C ALA A 46 -5.22 -4.41 14.12
N ALA A 47 -5.09 -5.57 13.48
CA ALA A 47 -4.22 -6.65 13.95
C ALA A 47 -2.76 -6.22 14.07
N LEU A 48 -2.25 -5.51 13.05
CA LEU A 48 -0.82 -5.19 12.95
C LEU A 48 -0.42 -3.87 13.62
N THR A 49 -1.34 -2.92 13.75
CA THR A 49 -1.05 -1.63 14.38
C THR A 49 -1.34 -1.61 15.87
N GLY A 50 -2.20 -2.50 16.35
CA GLY A 50 -2.74 -2.51 17.73
C GLY A 50 -3.76 -1.40 18.00
N LEU A 51 -4.18 -0.66 16.96
CA LEU A 51 -5.25 0.34 17.09
C LEU A 51 -6.63 -0.32 17.20
N SER A 52 -7.56 0.39 17.80
CA SER A 52 -8.93 -0.12 17.89
C SER A 52 -9.56 -0.25 16.51
N VAL A 53 -10.48 -1.20 16.36
CA VAL A 53 -11.19 -1.44 15.08
C VAL A 53 -11.93 -0.19 14.63
N GLU A 54 -12.47 0.59 15.56
CA GLU A 54 -13.15 1.85 15.27
C GLU A 54 -12.24 2.90 14.64
N GLN A 55 -10.97 2.96 15.06
CA GLN A 55 -10.03 3.95 14.55
C GLN A 55 -9.60 3.66 13.11
N VAL A 56 -9.55 2.38 12.73
CA VAL A 56 -9.03 1.95 11.42
C VAL A 56 -10.12 1.60 10.41
N THR A 57 -11.41 1.59 10.82
CA THR A 57 -12.50 1.18 9.93
C THR A 57 -13.23 2.38 9.35
N GLY A 58 -13.22 2.48 8.03
CA GLY A 58 -13.98 3.47 7.28
C GLY A 58 -15.22 2.90 6.58
N LYS A 59 -15.95 3.77 5.90
CA LYS A 59 -17.21 3.42 5.19
C LYS A 59 -17.02 2.68 3.88
N GLY A 60 -15.78 2.52 3.42
CA GLY A 60 -15.52 1.91 2.12
C GLY A 60 -16.21 2.66 0.98
N ALA A 61 -16.89 1.92 0.11
CA ALA A 61 -17.63 2.46 -1.02
C ALA A 61 -18.93 3.22 -0.66
N GLY A 62 -19.15 3.56 0.61
CA GLY A 62 -20.28 4.39 1.03
C GLY A 62 -21.31 3.69 1.91
N LEU A 63 -20.88 2.89 2.89
CA LEU A 63 -21.77 2.30 3.89
C LEU A 63 -22.55 3.36 4.68
N SER A 64 -23.79 3.02 5.05
CA SER A 64 -24.56 3.75 6.05
C SER A 64 -23.90 3.68 7.43
N GLU A 65 -24.35 4.50 8.39
CA GLU A 65 -23.84 4.44 9.77
C GLU A 65 -24.07 3.04 10.40
N ASP A 66 -25.21 2.41 10.14
CA ASP A 66 -25.51 1.07 10.66
C ASP A 66 -24.67 0.00 9.94
N GLY A 67 -24.40 0.18 8.63
CA GLY A 67 -23.45 -0.65 7.87
C GLY A 67 -22.04 -0.56 8.43
N LEU A 68 -21.60 0.63 8.81
CA LEU A 68 -20.29 0.83 9.44
C LEU A 68 -20.20 0.15 10.81
N LYS A 69 -21.22 0.28 11.65
CA LYS A 69 -21.29 -0.43 12.96
C LYS A 69 -21.21 -1.93 12.76
N HIS A 70 -21.98 -2.46 11.80
CA HIS A 70 -21.96 -3.88 11.47
C HIS A 70 -20.58 -4.35 10.98
N LYS A 71 -19.94 -3.58 10.11
CA LYS A 71 -18.55 -3.84 9.63
C LYS A 71 -17.58 -3.92 10.81
N ILE A 72 -17.63 -2.97 11.73
CA ILE A 72 -16.81 -2.95 12.95
C ILE A 72 -17.03 -4.21 13.79
N ASP A 73 -18.30 -4.60 14.03
CA ASP A 73 -18.63 -5.79 14.80
C ASP A 73 -18.13 -7.08 14.14
N VAL A 74 -18.21 -7.17 12.81
CA VAL A 74 -17.68 -8.33 12.06
C VAL A 74 -16.17 -8.42 12.22
N ILE A 75 -15.43 -7.31 12.07
CA ILE A 75 -13.98 -7.27 12.24
C ILE A 75 -13.60 -7.67 13.68
N LYS A 76 -14.26 -7.12 14.69
CA LYS A 76 -14.00 -7.50 16.11
C LYS A 76 -14.20 -8.98 16.37
N ARG A 77 -15.25 -9.58 15.80
CA ARG A 77 -15.50 -11.03 15.92
C ARG A 77 -14.41 -11.83 15.23
N GLY A 78 -14.01 -11.42 14.03
CA GLY A 78 -12.92 -12.09 13.30
C GLY A 78 -11.61 -12.07 14.09
N LEU A 79 -11.19 -10.91 14.58
CA LEU A 79 -9.98 -10.75 15.38
C LEU A 79 -10.02 -11.50 16.72
N LYS A 80 -11.21 -11.68 17.29
CA LYS A 80 -11.38 -12.48 18.53
C LYS A 80 -11.28 -13.98 18.29
N LEU A 81 -11.72 -14.43 17.12
CA LEU A 81 -11.73 -15.86 16.76
C LEU A 81 -10.38 -16.40 16.31
N HIS A 82 -9.52 -15.52 15.81
CA HIS A 82 -8.25 -15.89 15.18
C HIS A 82 -7.07 -15.25 15.87
N SER A 83 -5.98 -16.00 16.00
CA SER A 83 -4.70 -15.46 16.45
C SER A 83 -4.02 -14.74 15.29
N CYS A 84 -3.64 -13.47 15.52
CA CYS A 84 -2.90 -12.63 14.58
C CYS A 84 -1.56 -12.26 15.24
N ALA A 85 -0.71 -13.25 15.51
CA ALA A 85 0.52 -13.07 16.26
C ALA A 85 1.58 -12.27 15.48
N ASP A 86 1.54 -12.33 14.16
CA ASP A 86 2.45 -11.66 13.22
C ASP A 86 1.73 -11.30 11.92
N ALA A 87 2.46 -10.67 10.99
CA ALA A 87 1.88 -10.21 9.73
C ALA A 87 1.38 -11.37 8.84
N PHE A 88 2.07 -12.49 8.83
CA PHE A 88 1.67 -13.64 8.04
C PHE A 88 0.38 -14.27 8.59
N SER A 89 0.32 -14.50 9.88
CA SER A 89 -0.87 -15.04 10.55
C SER A 89 -2.07 -14.08 10.46
N ALA A 90 -1.85 -12.77 10.52
CA ALA A 90 -2.90 -11.77 10.31
C ALA A 90 -3.46 -11.82 8.88
N LEU A 91 -2.59 -11.90 7.86
CA LEU A 91 -3.03 -12.05 6.47
C LEU A 91 -3.83 -13.33 6.27
N SER A 92 -3.37 -14.45 6.81
CA SER A 92 -4.05 -15.75 6.68
C SER A 92 -5.41 -15.75 7.38
N ALA A 93 -5.49 -15.14 8.56
CA ALA A 93 -6.67 -15.17 9.41
C ALA A 93 -7.77 -14.20 8.99
N VAL A 94 -7.41 -12.93 8.74
CA VAL A 94 -8.35 -11.83 8.53
C VAL A 94 -8.10 -11.01 7.27
N GLY A 95 -7.08 -11.37 6.46
CA GLY A 95 -6.80 -10.75 5.17
C GLY A 95 -7.62 -11.33 4.03
N GLY A 96 -7.09 -11.20 2.81
CA GLY A 96 -7.65 -11.72 1.57
C GLY A 96 -6.55 -12.10 0.59
N LEU A 97 -6.88 -12.90 -0.44
CA LEU A 97 -5.93 -13.33 -1.46
C LEU A 97 -5.35 -12.14 -2.24
N ASP A 98 -6.14 -11.09 -2.44
CA ASP A 98 -5.76 -9.83 -3.05
C ASP A 98 -4.69 -9.10 -2.21
N ILE A 99 -4.92 -8.93 -0.91
CA ILE A 99 -3.94 -8.30 0.00
C ILE A 99 -2.67 -9.15 0.08
N ALA A 100 -2.79 -10.48 0.16
CA ALA A 100 -1.65 -11.38 0.20
C ALA A 100 -0.85 -11.35 -1.12
N GLY A 101 -1.52 -11.29 -2.27
CA GLY A 101 -0.88 -11.13 -3.57
C GLY A 101 -0.14 -9.80 -3.69
N LEU A 102 -0.78 -8.69 -3.29
CA LEU A 102 -0.14 -7.37 -3.26
C LEU A 102 1.01 -7.29 -2.25
N CYS A 103 0.91 -8.01 -1.12
CA CYS A 103 2.03 -8.17 -0.19
C CYS A 103 3.23 -8.82 -0.90
N GLY A 104 2.97 -9.87 -1.69
CA GLY A 104 3.98 -10.49 -2.55
C GLY A 104 4.58 -9.53 -3.57
N VAL A 105 3.77 -8.64 -4.18
CA VAL A 105 4.27 -7.58 -5.07
C VAL A 105 5.23 -6.64 -4.32
N CYS A 106 4.90 -6.22 -3.11
CA CYS A 106 5.78 -5.37 -2.31
C CYS A 106 7.08 -6.08 -1.94
N ILE A 107 7.04 -7.36 -1.55
CA ILE A 107 8.23 -8.17 -1.29
C ILE A 107 9.08 -8.30 -2.56
N GLY A 108 8.45 -8.60 -3.70
CA GLY A 108 9.08 -8.68 -5.01
C GLY A 108 9.76 -7.37 -5.42
N ALA A 109 9.17 -6.21 -5.08
CA ALA A 109 9.76 -4.89 -5.29
C ALA A 109 11.16 -4.80 -4.67
N GLY A 110 11.28 -5.19 -3.40
CA GLY A 110 12.58 -5.24 -2.70
C GLY A 110 13.53 -6.27 -3.28
N MET A 111 13.05 -7.49 -3.57
CA MET A 111 13.86 -8.58 -4.12
C MET A 111 14.46 -8.23 -5.48
N TYR A 112 13.69 -7.61 -6.36
CA TYR A 112 14.08 -7.33 -7.73
C TYR A 112 14.46 -5.86 -7.97
N ARG A 113 14.42 -5.03 -6.95
CA ARG A 113 14.79 -3.61 -6.97
C ARG A 113 14.01 -2.82 -8.02
N ILE A 114 12.70 -3.04 -8.08
CA ILE A 114 11.78 -2.28 -8.92
C ILE A 114 10.85 -1.49 -8.00
N PRO A 115 10.85 -0.15 -8.06
CA PRO A 115 9.91 0.66 -7.31
C PRO A 115 8.45 0.34 -7.65
N VAL A 116 7.59 0.35 -6.63
CA VAL A 116 6.16 0.12 -6.78
C VAL A 116 5.39 1.31 -6.21
N VAL A 117 4.53 1.91 -7.02
CA VAL A 117 3.61 2.97 -6.59
C VAL A 117 2.38 2.32 -5.97
N LEU A 118 2.14 2.65 -4.71
CA LEU A 118 0.98 2.17 -3.96
C LEU A 118 -0.26 3.00 -4.32
N ASP A 119 -1.41 2.35 -4.49
CA ASP A 119 -2.69 3.03 -4.67
C ASP A 119 -3.33 3.40 -3.31
N GLY A 120 -4.48 2.85 -2.98
CA GLY A 120 -5.26 3.16 -1.77
C GLY A 120 -4.97 2.25 -0.58
N VAL A 121 -5.93 2.20 0.34
CA VAL A 121 -5.82 1.49 1.62
C VAL A 121 -5.46 0.02 1.50
N ILE A 122 -5.94 -0.66 0.45
CA ILE A 122 -5.68 -2.09 0.24
C ILE A 122 -4.20 -2.33 -0.05
N SER A 123 -3.64 -1.53 -0.96
CA SER A 123 -2.21 -1.54 -1.30
C SER A 123 -1.33 -1.19 -0.09
N VAL A 124 -1.77 -0.21 0.70
CA VAL A 124 -1.05 0.20 1.92
C VAL A 124 -1.08 -0.89 2.99
N ALA A 125 -2.21 -1.60 3.16
CA ALA A 125 -2.31 -2.72 4.08
C ALA A 125 -1.37 -3.87 3.68
N ALA A 126 -1.30 -4.17 2.39
CA ALA A 126 -0.38 -5.15 1.83
C ALA A 126 1.09 -4.75 2.04
N ALA A 127 1.42 -3.48 1.76
CA ALA A 127 2.75 -2.92 1.97
C ALA A 127 3.19 -2.95 3.44
N PHE A 128 2.25 -2.65 4.35
CA PHE A 128 2.52 -2.68 5.79
C PHE A 128 2.78 -4.10 6.30
N ALA A 129 2.00 -5.08 5.82
CA ALA A 129 2.25 -6.49 6.12
C ALA A 129 3.59 -6.96 5.54
N ALA A 130 3.92 -6.56 4.30
CA ALA A 130 5.18 -6.90 3.65
C ALA A 130 6.40 -6.37 4.42
N GLU A 131 6.38 -5.11 4.85
CA GLU A 131 7.46 -4.51 5.64
C GLU A 131 7.65 -5.20 7.00
N GLN A 132 6.57 -5.64 7.65
CA GLN A 132 6.67 -6.39 8.90
C GLN A 132 7.22 -7.81 8.71
N MET A 133 6.98 -8.46 7.57
CA MET A 133 7.55 -9.76 7.25
C MET A 133 8.99 -9.68 6.73
N VAL A 134 9.28 -8.66 5.93
CA VAL A 134 10.59 -8.46 5.27
C VAL A 134 11.00 -6.99 5.45
N PRO A 135 11.66 -6.64 6.55
CA PRO A 135 12.08 -5.26 6.81
C PRO A 135 12.97 -4.70 5.69
N GLY A 136 12.70 -3.46 5.30
CA GLY A 136 13.40 -2.76 4.23
C GLY A 136 12.67 -2.75 2.88
N VAL A 137 11.56 -3.48 2.76
CA VAL A 137 10.71 -3.45 1.54
C VAL A 137 10.20 -2.05 1.25
N LYS A 138 9.88 -1.27 2.27
CA LYS A 138 9.37 0.10 2.14
C LYS A 138 10.24 1.04 1.33
N GLU A 139 11.55 0.79 1.25
CA GLU A 139 12.49 1.61 0.48
C GLU A 139 12.24 1.54 -1.04
N TYR A 140 11.44 0.57 -1.48
CA TYR A 140 11.01 0.39 -2.86
C TYR A 140 9.56 0.79 -3.10
N LEU A 141 8.90 1.42 -2.12
CA LEU A 141 7.48 1.77 -2.19
C LEU A 141 7.30 3.29 -2.25
N ILE A 142 6.41 3.73 -3.13
CA ILE A 142 6.06 5.14 -3.34
C ILE A 142 4.58 5.29 -3.02
N ALA A 143 4.24 6.11 -2.02
CA ALA A 143 2.84 6.42 -1.72
C ALA A 143 2.29 7.42 -2.74
N SER A 144 1.17 7.08 -3.39
CA SER A 144 0.56 7.98 -4.38
C SER A 144 -0.31 9.05 -3.71
N HIS A 145 -1.37 8.66 -3.05
CA HIS A 145 -2.38 9.60 -2.53
C HIS A 145 -2.82 9.29 -1.11
N GLN A 146 -3.36 10.32 -0.44
CA GLN A 146 -4.06 10.15 0.83
C GLN A 146 -5.41 9.50 0.58
N SER A 147 -5.58 8.26 1.02
CA SER A 147 -6.86 7.54 0.97
C SER A 147 -7.86 8.13 1.97
N ARG A 148 -9.16 8.01 1.66
CA ARG A 148 -10.24 8.35 2.60
C ARG A 148 -10.39 7.35 3.75
N GLU A 149 -9.88 6.13 3.59
CA GLU A 149 -9.97 5.10 4.63
C GLU A 149 -8.94 5.38 5.74
N PRO A 150 -9.37 5.51 7.00
CA PRO A 150 -8.51 5.95 8.10
C PRO A 150 -7.30 5.01 8.33
N ALA A 151 -7.47 3.72 8.09
CA ALA A 151 -6.36 2.75 8.20
C ALA A 151 -5.13 3.13 7.38
N ALA A 152 -5.33 3.73 6.19
CA ALA A 152 -4.23 4.07 5.29
C ALA A 152 -3.27 5.09 5.92
N GLU A 153 -3.79 6.12 6.57
CA GLU A 153 -2.98 7.16 7.21
C GLU A 153 -2.08 6.57 8.30
N PHE A 154 -2.66 5.79 9.21
CA PHE A 154 -1.90 5.18 10.31
C PHE A 154 -0.81 4.23 9.81
N MET A 155 -1.11 3.42 8.80
CA MET A 155 -0.13 2.49 8.26
C MET A 155 0.97 3.22 7.49
N MET A 156 0.65 4.25 6.69
CA MET A 156 1.65 5.07 6.00
C MET A 156 2.58 5.79 6.96
N GLN A 157 2.05 6.36 8.06
CA GLN A 157 2.89 6.97 9.11
C GLN A 157 3.87 5.96 9.71
N LYS A 158 3.41 4.75 10.01
CA LYS A 158 4.28 3.67 10.54
C LYS A 158 5.31 3.17 9.52
N LEU A 159 4.99 3.18 8.24
CA LEU A 159 5.93 2.89 7.14
C LEU A 159 6.94 4.03 6.93
N GLY A 160 6.66 5.24 7.40
CA GLY A 160 7.44 6.44 7.08
C GLY A 160 7.21 6.93 5.65
N LEU A 161 6.09 6.56 5.02
CA LEU A 161 5.70 6.98 3.69
C LEU A 161 4.77 8.20 3.76
N ASN A 162 5.00 9.16 2.88
CA ASN A 162 4.18 10.37 2.77
C ASN A 162 3.46 10.38 1.42
N PRO A 163 2.11 10.47 1.41
CA PRO A 163 1.38 10.57 0.16
C PRO A 163 1.67 11.91 -0.53
N VAL A 164 1.77 11.89 -1.85
CA VAL A 164 2.05 13.08 -2.67
C VAL A 164 0.77 13.82 -3.05
N LEU A 165 -0.32 13.07 -3.27
CA LEU A 165 -1.60 13.62 -3.75
C LEU A 165 -2.64 13.70 -2.63
N TYR A 166 -3.24 14.88 -2.47
CA TYR A 166 -4.38 15.15 -1.58
C TYR A 166 -5.60 15.53 -2.44
N ALA A 167 -6.11 14.57 -3.22
CA ALA A 167 -7.16 14.79 -4.21
C ALA A 167 -8.52 14.14 -3.84
N ASN A 168 -8.67 13.74 -2.57
CA ASN A 168 -9.90 13.15 -2.03
C ASN A 168 -10.37 11.91 -2.83
N LEU A 169 -9.42 11.10 -3.31
CA LEU A 169 -9.67 9.92 -4.13
C LEU A 169 -10.30 8.80 -3.30
N ALA A 170 -11.25 8.09 -3.90
CA ALA A 170 -11.97 7.00 -3.27
C ALA A 170 -12.35 5.85 -4.23
N LEU A 171 -11.92 5.92 -5.49
CA LEU A 171 -12.27 4.90 -6.48
C LEU A 171 -11.46 3.61 -6.27
N GLY A 172 -10.18 3.70 -5.98
CA GLY A 172 -9.27 2.56 -6.00
C GLY A 172 -8.86 2.19 -7.42
N GLU A 173 -8.74 0.90 -7.69
CA GLU A 173 -8.46 0.32 -9.01
C GLU A 173 -7.17 0.82 -9.67
N GLY A 174 -6.21 1.29 -8.87
CA GLY A 174 -4.95 1.84 -9.35
C GLY A 174 -5.00 3.30 -9.78
N THR A 175 -6.14 3.99 -9.60
CA THR A 175 -6.34 5.36 -10.08
C THR A 175 -5.30 6.32 -9.52
N GLY A 176 -5.06 6.30 -8.21
CA GLY A 176 -4.08 7.17 -7.57
C GLY A 176 -2.66 6.83 -8.00
N ALA A 177 -2.35 5.56 -8.14
CA ALA A 177 -1.02 5.11 -8.56
C ALA A 177 -0.71 5.51 -10.01
N VAL A 178 -1.68 5.43 -10.92
CA VAL A 178 -1.51 5.86 -12.32
C VAL A 178 -1.36 7.39 -12.42
N LEU A 179 -2.10 8.17 -11.63
CA LEU A 179 -1.91 9.63 -11.57
C LEU A 179 -0.50 10.01 -11.14
N MET A 180 0.11 9.22 -10.25
CA MET A 180 1.48 9.45 -9.80
C MET A 180 2.51 9.31 -10.92
N PHE A 181 2.27 8.46 -11.93
CA PHE A 181 3.18 8.32 -13.07
C PHE A 181 3.36 9.63 -13.84
N SER A 182 2.28 10.37 -14.08
CA SER A 182 2.38 11.69 -14.74
C SER A 182 3.23 12.69 -13.94
N LEU A 183 3.19 12.63 -12.61
CA LEU A 183 4.05 13.46 -11.76
C LEU A 183 5.51 13.00 -11.82
N LEU A 184 5.75 11.70 -11.79
CA LEU A 184 7.11 11.14 -11.91
C LEU A 184 7.73 11.47 -13.26
N ASP A 185 6.98 11.39 -14.36
CA ASP A 185 7.43 11.80 -15.69
C ASP A 185 7.79 13.29 -15.73
N THR A 186 6.96 14.14 -15.10
CA THR A 186 7.23 15.58 -15.00
C THR A 186 8.52 15.84 -14.22
N VAL A 187 8.71 15.18 -13.09
CA VAL A 187 9.93 15.31 -12.27
C VAL A 187 11.14 14.80 -13.03
N GLY A 188 11.01 13.67 -13.74
CA GLY A 188 12.06 13.11 -14.61
C GLY A 188 12.50 14.10 -15.66
N ALA A 189 11.53 14.69 -16.40
CA ALA A 189 11.81 15.70 -17.42
C ALA A 189 12.51 16.95 -16.87
N LEU A 190 12.11 17.43 -15.69
CA LEU A 190 12.79 18.54 -15.01
C LEU A 190 14.22 18.17 -14.61
N TYR A 191 14.44 16.93 -14.15
CA TYR A 191 15.75 16.47 -13.74
C TYR A 191 16.70 16.30 -14.91
N GLU A 192 16.21 15.82 -16.04
CA GLU A 192 17.01 15.68 -17.29
C GLU A 192 17.38 17.03 -17.91
N ASN A 193 16.47 18.00 -17.85
CA ASN A 193 16.63 19.33 -18.44
C ASN A 193 17.06 20.40 -17.43
N LYS A 194 17.67 20.00 -16.31
CA LYS A 194 18.10 20.93 -15.26
C LYS A 194 19.12 21.93 -15.77
N THR A 195 18.91 23.20 -15.42
CA THR A 195 19.90 24.27 -15.52
C THR A 195 20.59 24.44 -14.17
N THR A 196 21.90 24.39 -14.15
CA THR A 196 22.69 24.55 -12.91
C THR A 196 23.00 26.04 -12.63
N PHE A 197 23.36 26.37 -11.40
CA PHE A 197 23.81 27.73 -11.06
C PHE A 197 25.00 28.16 -11.90
N SER A 198 25.91 27.23 -12.24
CA SER A 198 27.05 27.50 -13.12
C SER A 198 26.63 27.86 -14.55
N ASP A 199 25.58 27.23 -15.07
CA ASP A 199 25.06 27.46 -16.42
C ASP A 199 24.50 28.88 -16.56
N ILE A 200 23.89 29.41 -15.52
CA ILE A 200 23.31 30.76 -15.46
C ILE A 200 24.22 31.79 -14.79
N LYS A 201 25.46 31.41 -14.44
CA LYS A 201 26.47 32.29 -13.81
C LYS A 201 25.98 32.95 -12.51
N VAL A 202 25.23 32.22 -11.70
CA VAL A 202 24.76 32.66 -10.38
C VAL A 202 25.51 31.88 -9.31
N GLU A 203 25.94 32.58 -8.25
CA GLU A 203 26.60 31.94 -7.11
C GLU A 203 25.61 31.06 -6.35
N GLN A 204 26.10 29.90 -5.91
CA GLN A 204 25.30 28.98 -5.11
C GLN A 204 25.03 29.59 -3.73
N TYR A 205 23.77 29.69 -3.32
CA TYR A 205 23.43 30.16 -1.99
C TYR A 205 23.73 29.12 -0.91
N THR A 206 24.20 29.61 0.24
CA THR A 206 24.37 28.77 1.44
C THR A 206 23.05 28.66 2.18
N ARG A 207 22.67 27.46 2.57
CA ARG A 207 21.52 27.26 3.46
C ARG A 207 21.88 27.74 4.86
N PHE A 208 20.98 28.52 5.46
CA PHE A 208 21.08 28.98 6.85
C PHE A 208 20.67 27.88 7.81
#